data_5781da57d9af37520e478b05bdd1179d
#
_entry.id   5781da57d9af37520e478b05bdd1179d
#
_cell.length_a   1.000
_cell.length_b   1.000
_cell.length_c   1.000
_cell.angle_alpha   90.00
_cell.angle_beta   90.00
_cell.angle_gamma   90.00
#
_symmetry.space_group_name_H-M   'P 1'
#
loop_
_entity.id
_entity.type
_entity.pdbx_description
1 polymer ?
#
loop_
_entity_poly.entity_id
_entity_poly.type
_entity_poly.pdbx_seq_one_letter_code
_entity_poly.pdbx_strand_id
1 'polypeptide(L)'
;MIYFILQCKKIYDEFVKDEITVYAAQASFFIVLSFFPFIMILLTVIQLVPTISQADLLLVISRLFPEKVYPLVESIVTDLYTTAPAAILSVTTIVTIWSASRGMMGIERGLNRIINCSKRRNYVIRRLINSGYTVVFILVCIMSLVLMVFGTSLQRLLLRYLPILEHIAPYLLSIRALIALAILIVFFMGLYTFLPFEKLELRKQLPGA
;
A
#
# COMPACT_ATOMS: atom_id res chain seq x y z
N MET A 1 11.66 -30.54 21.59
CA MET A 1 10.24 -30.64 21.18
C MET A 1 9.30 -29.99 22.21
N ILE A 2 9.33 -30.36 23.48
CA ILE A 2 8.44 -29.81 24.55
C ILE A 2 8.61 -28.28 24.70
N TYR A 3 9.85 -27.77 24.71
CA TYR A 3 10.13 -26.33 24.80
C TYR A 3 9.51 -25.52 23.66
N PHE A 4 9.58 -26.03 22.44
CA PHE A 4 8.96 -25.40 21.26
C PHE A 4 7.43 -25.36 21.37
N ILE A 5 6.81 -26.45 21.83
CA ILE A 5 5.35 -26.53 22.03
C ILE A 5 4.91 -25.54 23.12
N LEU A 6 5.67 -25.41 24.21
CA LEU A 6 5.37 -24.46 25.29
C LEU A 6 5.50 -23.00 24.80
N GLN A 7 6.48 -22.68 23.96
CA GLN A 7 6.61 -21.36 23.34
C GLN A 7 5.44 -21.05 22.41
N CYS A 8 5.07 -21.98 21.53
CA CYS A 8 3.91 -21.82 20.66
C CYS A 8 2.62 -21.61 21.45
N LYS A 9 2.43 -22.37 22.53
CA LYS A 9 1.27 -22.20 23.42
C LYS A 9 1.26 -20.81 24.07
N LYS A 10 2.40 -20.35 24.59
CA LYS A 10 2.51 -19.02 25.19
C LYS A 10 2.17 -17.91 24.18
N ILE A 11 2.70 -18.00 22.95
CA ILE A 11 2.39 -17.03 21.88
C ILE A 11 0.89 -17.05 21.56
N TYR A 12 0.29 -18.23 21.48
CA TYR A 12 -1.14 -18.36 21.21
C TYR A 12 -2.00 -17.77 22.34
N ASP A 13 -1.65 -18.04 23.59
CA ASP A 13 -2.36 -17.53 24.77
C ASP A 13 -2.27 -15.98 24.84
N GLU A 14 -1.10 -15.40 24.54
CA GLU A 14 -0.91 -13.94 24.44
C GLU A 14 -1.71 -13.36 23.26
N PHE A 15 -1.70 -14.01 22.09
CA PHE A 15 -2.46 -13.61 20.91
C PHE A 15 -3.97 -13.53 21.18
N VAL A 16 -4.51 -14.53 21.89
CA VAL A 16 -5.94 -14.57 22.25
C VAL A 16 -6.25 -13.53 23.33
N LYS A 17 -5.39 -13.41 24.37
CA LYS A 17 -5.56 -12.44 25.46
C LYS A 17 -5.55 -10.99 24.96
N ASP A 18 -4.74 -10.71 23.97
CA ASP A 18 -4.60 -9.37 23.41
C ASP A 18 -5.65 -9.06 22.32
N GLU A 19 -6.57 -9.99 22.06
CA GLU A 19 -7.67 -9.83 21.08
C GLU A 19 -7.18 -9.39 19.69
N ILE A 20 -6.00 -9.89 19.26
CA ILE A 20 -5.35 -9.48 18.02
C ILE A 20 -6.26 -9.70 16.81
N THR A 21 -7.06 -10.77 16.80
CA THR A 21 -8.04 -11.07 15.77
C THR A 21 -9.08 -9.94 15.57
N VAL A 22 -9.50 -9.27 16.64
CA VAL A 22 -10.49 -8.18 16.60
C VAL A 22 -9.88 -6.97 15.87
N TYR A 23 -8.65 -6.61 16.21
CA TYR A 23 -7.94 -5.51 15.55
C TYR A 23 -7.59 -5.84 14.09
N ALA A 24 -7.20 -7.08 13.82
CA ALA A 24 -6.94 -7.56 12.46
C ALA A 24 -8.21 -7.53 11.61
N ALA A 25 -9.35 -7.98 12.15
CA ALA A 25 -10.63 -7.94 11.47
C ALA A 25 -11.07 -6.49 11.18
N GLN A 26 -10.91 -5.58 12.14
CA GLN A 26 -11.19 -4.17 11.95
C GLN A 26 -10.31 -3.57 10.84
N ALA A 27 -9.00 -3.84 10.88
CA ALA A 27 -8.07 -3.35 9.87
C ALA A 27 -8.42 -3.90 8.49
N SER A 28 -8.64 -5.21 8.37
CA SER A 28 -8.97 -5.89 7.11
C SER A 28 -10.26 -5.36 6.49
N PHE A 29 -11.31 -5.18 7.30
CA PHE A 29 -12.58 -4.62 6.82
C PHE A 29 -12.40 -3.26 6.16
N PHE A 30 -11.69 -2.33 6.83
CA PHE A 30 -11.48 -0.99 6.27
C PHE A 30 -10.48 -0.95 5.12
N ILE A 31 -9.49 -1.85 5.09
CA ILE A 31 -8.58 -2.03 3.94
C ILE A 31 -9.39 -2.47 2.72
N VAL A 32 -10.24 -3.49 2.86
CA VAL A 32 -11.09 -3.96 1.77
C VAL A 32 -12.06 -2.86 1.31
N LEU A 33 -12.67 -2.13 2.25
CA LEU A 33 -13.59 -1.03 1.92
C LEU A 33 -12.87 0.11 1.17
N SER A 34 -11.61 0.40 1.49
CA SER A 34 -10.83 1.43 0.82
C SER A 34 -10.23 0.99 -0.51
N PHE A 35 -10.24 -0.31 -0.81
CA PHE A 35 -9.61 -0.88 -2.00
C PHE A 35 -10.23 -0.35 -3.30
N PHE A 36 -11.57 -0.30 -3.38
CA PHE A 36 -12.26 0.21 -4.57
C PHE A 36 -11.95 1.69 -4.85
N PRO A 37 -12.15 2.63 -3.90
CA PRO A 37 -11.76 4.02 -4.11
C PRO A 37 -10.27 4.19 -4.42
N PHE A 38 -9.41 3.36 -3.83
CA PHE A 38 -7.98 3.39 -4.08
C PHE A 38 -7.63 3.01 -5.54
N ILE A 39 -8.26 1.93 -6.07
CA ILE A 39 -8.11 1.58 -7.49
C ILE A 39 -8.57 2.72 -8.39
N MET A 40 -9.67 3.39 -8.05
CA MET A 40 -10.14 4.55 -8.79
C MET A 40 -9.10 5.68 -8.84
N ILE A 41 -8.42 5.95 -7.73
CA ILE A 41 -7.29 6.91 -7.70
C ILE A 41 -6.18 6.45 -8.64
N LEU A 42 -5.75 5.18 -8.55
CA LEU A 42 -4.68 4.65 -9.40
C LEU A 42 -5.01 4.76 -10.89
N LEU A 43 -6.22 4.36 -11.28
CA LEU A 43 -6.68 4.46 -12.67
C LEU A 43 -6.74 5.92 -13.15
N THR A 44 -7.22 6.83 -12.31
CA THR A 44 -7.26 8.27 -12.64
C THR A 44 -5.85 8.85 -12.78
N VAL A 45 -4.89 8.43 -11.94
CA VAL A 45 -3.48 8.83 -12.07
C VAL A 45 -2.88 8.32 -13.38
N ILE A 46 -3.18 7.08 -13.77
CA ILE A 46 -2.73 6.50 -15.05
C ILE A 46 -3.33 7.29 -16.23
N GLN A 47 -4.61 7.65 -16.16
CA GLN A 47 -5.29 8.47 -17.19
C GLN A 47 -4.64 9.85 -17.41
N LEU A 48 -4.06 10.45 -16.36
CA LEU A 48 -3.35 11.73 -16.48
C LEU A 48 -2.05 11.64 -17.28
N VAL A 49 -1.61 10.43 -17.62
CA VAL A 49 -0.38 10.20 -18.39
C VAL A 49 -0.73 10.19 -19.87
N PRO A 50 -0.30 11.21 -20.66
CA PRO A 50 -0.72 11.38 -22.06
C PRO A 50 -0.30 10.24 -23.01
N THR A 51 0.68 9.43 -22.60
CA THR A 51 1.22 8.33 -23.42
C THR A 51 0.44 7.02 -23.30
N ILE A 52 -0.52 6.95 -22.38
CA ILE A 52 -1.32 5.73 -22.15
C ILE A 52 -2.74 5.98 -22.67
N SER A 53 -3.09 5.29 -23.74
CA SER A 53 -4.46 5.34 -24.29
C SER A 53 -5.40 4.44 -23.50
N GLN A 54 -6.70 4.72 -23.58
CA GLN A 54 -7.74 3.84 -23.02
C GLN A 54 -7.59 2.40 -23.54
N ALA A 55 -7.28 2.25 -24.84
CA ALA A 55 -7.10 0.94 -25.45
C ALA A 55 -5.93 0.16 -24.87
N ASP A 56 -4.80 0.83 -24.59
CA ASP A 56 -3.63 0.21 -23.98
C ASP A 56 -3.95 -0.28 -22.57
N LEU A 57 -4.70 0.52 -21.80
CA LEU A 57 -5.13 0.17 -20.46
C LEU A 57 -6.07 -1.04 -20.46
N LEU A 58 -7.07 -1.05 -21.33
CA LEU A 58 -8.00 -2.16 -21.48
C LEU A 58 -7.29 -3.45 -21.91
N LEU A 59 -6.28 -3.34 -22.76
CA LEU A 59 -5.47 -4.48 -23.20
C LEU A 59 -4.66 -5.10 -22.06
N VAL A 60 -4.11 -4.27 -21.17
CA VAL A 60 -3.41 -4.74 -19.95
C VAL A 60 -4.41 -5.38 -18.98
N ILE A 61 -5.55 -4.77 -18.76
CA ILE A 61 -6.60 -5.24 -17.86
C ILE A 61 -7.16 -6.59 -18.32
N SER A 62 -7.39 -6.77 -19.63
CA SER A 62 -7.89 -8.02 -20.19
C SER A 62 -6.97 -9.22 -19.94
N ARG A 63 -5.66 -8.96 -19.75
CA ARG A 63 -4.68 -10.00 -19.43
C ARG A 63 -4.59 -10.32 -17.93
N LEU A 64 -4.98 -9.36 -17.08
CA LEU A 64 -4.84 -9.48 -15.63
C LEU A 64 -6.11 -10.05 -14.97
N PHE A 65 -7.27 -9.78 -15.54
CA PHE A 65 -8.55 -10.14 -14.95
C PHE A 65 -9.21 -11.30 -15.69
N PRO A 66 -9.87 -12.23 -14.94
CA PRO A 66 -10.68 -13.28 -15.56
C PRO A 66 -11.81 -12.70 -16.41
N GLU A 67 -12.21 -13.42 -17.46
CA GLU A 67 -13.28 -13.01 -18.40
C GLU A 67 -14.59 -12.57 -17.72
N LYS A 68 -14.94 -13.17 -16.58
CA LYS A 68 -16.16 -12.83 -15.83
C LYS A 68 -16.09 -11.47 -15.14
N VAL A 69 -14.90 -10.98 -14.82
CA VAL A 69 -14.68 -9.70 -14.11
C VAL A 69 -14.37 -8.57 -15.09
N TYR A 70 -13.85 -8.92 -16.27
CA TYR A 70 -13.44 -7.97 -17.31
C TYR A 70 -14.54 -6.95 -17.68
N PRO A 71 -15.81 -7.32 -17.94
CA PRO A 71 -16.84 -6.34 -18.31
C PRO A 71 -17.10 -5.27 -17.25
N LEU A 72 -16.99 -5.64 -15.97
CA LEU A 72 -17.14 -4.70 -14.87
C LEU A 72 -15.98 -3.70 -14.81
N VAL A 73 -14.74 -4.18 -15.01
CA VAL A 73 -13.57 -3.32 -15.01
C VAL A 73 -13.52 -2.44 -16.26
N GLU A 74 -13.95 -2.97 -17.40
CA GLU A 74 -14.08 -2.21 -18.67
C GLU A 74 -15.06 -1.05 -18.53
N SER A 75 -16.23 -1.27 -17.92
CA SER A 75 -17.19 -0.19 -17.68
C SER A 75 -16.62 0.89 -16.77
N ILE A 76 -15.93 0.51 -15.70
CA ILE A 76 -15.27 1.45 -14.79
C ILE A 76 -14.22 2.30 -15.52
N VAL A 77 -13.39 1.67 -16.35
CA VAL A 77 -12.36 2.38 -17.13
C VAL A 77 -13.02 3.33 -18.13
N THR A 78 -14.04 2.88 -18.84
CA THR A 78 -14.75 3.70 -19.82
C THR A 78 -15.41 4.91 -19.15
N ASP A 79 -16.06 4.72 -18.01
CA ASP A 79 -16.67 5.80 -17.23
C ASP A 79 -15.65 6.81 -16.72
N LEU A 80 -14.45 6.34 -16.35
CA LEU A 80 -13.35 7.20 -15.94
C LEU A 80 -12.87 8.11 -17.09
N TYR A 81 -12.76 7.58 -18.31
CA TYR A 81 -12.32 8.36 -19.47
C TYR A 81 -13.40 9.33 -20.00
N THR A 82 -14.68 9.09 -19.67
CA THR A 82 -15.79 9.98 -20.05
C THR A 82 -16.08 11.06 -19.02
N THR A 83 -15.71 10.85 -17.76
CA THR A 83 -16.01 11.77 -16.66
C THR A 83 -14.80 12.65 -16.36
N ALA A 84 -15.04 13.89 -15.91
CA ALA A 84 -13.97 14.84 -15.58
C ALA A 84 -13.04 14.27 -14.48
N PRO A 85 -11.74 14.07 -14.77
CA PRO A 85 -10.82 13.41 -13.84
C PRO A 85 -10.71 14.11 -12.49
N ALA A 86 -10.79 15.43 -12.44
CA ALA A 86 -10.66 16.22 -11.22
C ALA A 86 -11.79 15.99 -10.22
N ALA A 87 -13.04 15.82 -10.68
CA ALA A 87 -14.18 15.56 -9.81
C ALA A 87 -14.10 14.17 -9.17
N ILE A 88 -13.76 13.16 -9.96
CA ILE A 88 -13.57 11.79 -9.47
C ILE A 88 -12.41 11.75 -8.47
N LEU A 89 -11.27 12.35 -8.82
CA LEU A 89 -10.08 12.34 -7.99
C LEU A 89 -10.33 12.96 -6.62
N SER A 90 -11.07 14.08 -6.53
CA SER A 90 -11.33 14.77 -5.27
C SER A 90 -12.21 13.92 -4.34
N VAL A 91 -13.34 13.42 -4.82
CA VAL A 91 -14.28 12.62 -4.01
C VAL A 91 -13.66 11.29 -3.60
N THR A 92 -13.08 10.55 -4.55
CA THR A 92 -12.46 9.24 -4.27
C THR A 92 -11.28 9.35 -3.33
N THR A 93 -10.47 10.42 -3.41
CA THR A 93 -9.35 10.65 -2.51
C THR A 93 -9.83 10.85 -1.08
N ILE A 94 -10.86 11.66 -0.86
CA ILE A 94 -11.43 11.88 0.48
C ILE A 94 -11.96 10.56 1.05
N VAL A 95 -12.75 9.82 0.28
CA VAL A 95 -13.32 8.53 0.71
C VAL A 95 -12.22 7.50 0.99
N THR A 96 -11.18 7.44 0.16
CA THR A 96 -10.04 6.53 0.34
C THR A 96 -9.29 6.85 1.63
N ILE A 97 -8.89 8.11 1.83
CA ILE A 97 -8.17 8.53 3.04
C ILE A 97 -9.03 8.29 4.28
N TRP A 98 -10.32 8.57 4.20
CA TRP A 98 -11.26 8.33 5.30
C TRP A 98 -11.34 6.83 5.67
N SER A 99 -11.57 5.95 4.71
CA SER A 99 -11.72 4.52 4.92
C SER A 99 -10.39 3.87 5.33
N ALA A 100 -9.32 4.13 4.57
CA ALA A 100 -8.00 3.54 4.81
C ALA A 100 -7.39 3.98 6.15
N SER A 101 -7.61 5.25 6.57
CA SER A 101 -7.14 5.71 7.88
C SER A 101 -7.84 5.00 9.05
N ARG A 102 -9.06 4.47 8.86
CA ARG A 102 -9.71 3.60 9.86
C ARG A 102 -9.04 2.23 9.93
N GLY A 103 -8.63 1.67 8.79
CA GLY A 103 -7.81 0.47 8.74
C GLY A 103 -6.48 0.66 9.47
N MET A 104 -5.79 1.77 9.19
CA MET A 104 -4.54 2.14 9.86
C MET A 104 -4.72 2.30 11.38
N MET A 105 -5.84 2.85 11.84
CA MET A 105 -6.18 2.91 13.27
C MET A 105 -6.38 1.51 13.89
N GLY A 106 -6.88 0.53 13.13
CA GLY A 106 -6.96 -0.86 13.56
C GLY A 106 -5.57 -1.46 13.81
N ILE A 107 -4.65 -1.25 12.86
CA ILE A 107 -3.24 -1.68 12.97
C ILE A 107 -2.57 -1.00 14.18
N GLU A 108 -2.72 0.32 14.33
CA GLU A 108 -2.19 1.07 15.47
C GLU A 108 -2.66 0.51 16.81
N ARG A 109 -3.96 0.18 16.93
CA ARG A 109 -4.53 -0.40 18.16
C ARG A 109 -3.93 -1.78 18.46
N GLY A 110 -3.84 -2.62 17.44
CA GLY A 110 -3.23 -3.94 17.58
C GLY A 110 -1.77 -3.86 18.03
N LEU A 111 -0.97 -3.00 17.40
CA LEU A 111 0.43 -2.78 17.77
C LEU A 111 0.56 -2.26 19.21
N ASN A 112 -0.22 -1.24 19.59
CA ASN A 112 -0.19 -0.71 20.97
C ASN A 112 -0.63 -1.74 22.00
N ARG A 113 -1.54 -2.65 21.64
CA ARG A 113 -1.98 -3.74 22.50
C ARG A 113 -0.86 -4.74 22.75
N ILE A 114 -0.17 -5.19 21.70
CA ILE A 114 0.97 -6.12 21.79
C ILE A 114 2.09 -5.56 22.67
N ILE A 115 2.33 -4.24 22.59
CA ILE A 115 3.40 -3.56 23.34
C ILE A 115 2.96 -3.25 24.78
N ASN A 116 1.71 -3.53 25.15
CA ASN A 116 1.12 -3.16 26.44
C ASN A 116 1.23 -1.66 26.76
N CYS A 117 1.12 -0.81 25.74
CA CYS A 117 1.23 0.62 25.90
C CYS A 117 -0.03 1.20 26.57
N SER A 118 0.12 1.77 27.77
CA SER A 118 -0.97 2.39 28.53
C SER A 118 -1.23 3.85 28.12
N LYS A 119 -0.33 4.47 27.36
CA LYS A 119 -0.49 5.84 26.89
C LYS A 119 -1.62 5.94 25.89
N ARG A 120 -2.39 7.04 25.96
CA ARG A 120 -3.50 7.30 25.02
C ARG A 120 -3.29 8.69 24.40
N ARG A 121 -3.28 8.74 23.07
CA ARG A 121 -3.35 10.01 22.33
C ARG A 121 -4.79 10.50 22.24
N ASN A 122 -4.98 11.81 22.16
CA ASN A 122 -6.28 12.40 21.86
C ASN A 122 -6.78 11.84 20.50
N TYR A 123 -8.10 11.57 20.42
CA TYR A 123 -8.72 10.99 19.24
C TYR A 123 -8.42 11.78 17.95
N VAL A 124 -8.48 13.10 18.01
CA VAL A 124 -8.25 13.99 16.84
C VAL A 124 -6.80 13.87 16.35
N ILE A 125 -5.82 13.95 17.27
CA ILE A 125 -4.39 13.82 16.93
C ILE A 125 -4.12 12.43 16.32
N ARG A 126 -4.68 11.41 16.95
CA ARG A 126 -4.58 10.05 16.48
C ARG A 126 -5.13 9.90 15.06
N ARG A 127 -6.32 10.49 14.80
CA ARG A 127 -6.94 10.47 13.47
C ARG A 127 -6.05 11.14 12.43
N LEU A 128 -5.48 12.30 12.77
CA LEU A 128 -4.61 13.05 11.88
C LEU A 128 -3.32 12.26 11.54
N ILE A 129 -2.69 11.66 12.53
CA ILE A 129 -1.49 10.84 12.34
C ILE A 129 -1.79 9.64 11.43
N ASN A 130 -2.86 8.89 11.70
CA ASN A 130 -3.24 7.74 10.87
C ASN A 130 -3.60 8.13 9.44
N SER A 131 -4.25 9.29 9.24
CA SER A 131 -4.50 9.83 7.90
C SER A 131 -3.20 10.21 7.20
N GLY A 132 -2.24 10.80 7.91
CA GLY A 132 -0.90 11.10 7.38
C GLY A 132 -0.18 9.84 6.90
N TYR A 133 -0.15 8.77 7.71
CA TYR A 133 0.44 7.48 7.30
C TYR A 133 -0.28 6.87 6.10
N THR A 134 -1.61 7.01 6.02
CA THR A 134 -2.39 6.55 4.87
C THR A 134 -1.99 7.30 3.60
N VAL A 135 -1.83 8.62 3.66
CA VAL A 135 -1.38 9.43 2.51
C VAL A 135 0.03 9.00 2.07
N VAL A 136 0.96 8.83 3.02
CA VAL A 136 2.31 8.34 2.71
C VAL A 136 2.24 6.96 2.06
N PHE A 137 1.39 6.05 2.55
CA PHE A 137 1.20 4.73 1.96
C PHE A 137 0.67 4.81 0.52
N ILE A 138 -0.33 5.65 0.27
CA ILE A 138 -0.86 5.88 -1.08
C ILE A 138 0.25 6.39 -2.01
N LEU A 139 1.05 7.36 -1.55
CA LEU A 139 2.18 7.87 -2.34
C LEU A 139 3.23 6.80 -2.63
N VAL A 140 3.56 5.96 -1.65
CA VAL A 140 4.48 4.82 -1.84
C VAL A 140 3.93 3.85 -2.88
N CYS A 141 2.63 3.52 -2.83
CA CYS A 141 1.98 2.67 -3.82
C CYS A 141 1.99 3.29 -5.22
N ILE A 142 1.68 4.58 -5.34
CA ILE A 142 1.73 5.31 -6.62
C ILE A 142 3.16 5.34 -7.17
N MET A 143 4.14 5.68 -6.35
CA MET A 143 5.55 5.68 -6.75
C MET A 143 6.02 4.30 -7.21
N SER A 144 5.64 3.25 -6.49
CA SER A 144 5.95 1.86 -6.86
C SER A 144 5.32 1.48 -8.21
N LEU A 145 4.06 1.88 -8.42
CA LEU A 145 3.34 1.64 -9.67
C LEU A 145 3.97 2.41 -10.83
N VAL A 146 4.29 3.69 -10.64
CA VAL A 146 4.98 4.51 -11.64
C VAL A 146 6.33 3.89 -12.01
N LEU A 147 7.10 3.45 -11.03
CA LEU A 147 8.39 2.81 -11.24
C LEU A 147 8.26 1.48 -12.01
N MET A 148 7.20 0.74 -11.76
CA MET A 148 6.91 -0.52 -12.45
C MET A 148 6.42 -0.29 -13.89
N VAL A 149 5.49 0.63 -14.10
CA VAL A 149 4.88 0.91 -15.42
C VAL A 149 5.86 1.68 -16.32
N PHE A 150 6.45 2.75 -15.81
CA PHE A 150 7.34 3.62 -16.57
C PHE A 150 8.81 3.19 -16.55
N GLY A 151 9.14 2.17 -15.78
CA GLY A 151 10.53 1.74 -15.63
C GLY A 151 11.23 1.41 -16.96
N THR A 152 10.51 0.93 -17.98
CA THR A 152 11.06 0.69 -19.33
C THR A 152 11.34 1.99 -20.08
N SER A 153 10.50 3.01 -19.92
CA SER A 153 10.70 4.31 -20.53
C SER A 153 11.83 5.07 -19.83
N LEU A 154 11.86 4.99 -18.49
CA LEU A 154 12.95 5.53 -17.66
C LEU A 154 14.28 4.87 -18.00
N GLN A 155 14.30 3.54 -18.19
CA GLN A 155 15.47 2.80 -18.63
C GLN A 155 15.97 3.28 -19.99
N ARG A 156 15.09 3.44 -20.97
CA ARG A 156 15.47 3.98 -22.29
C ARG A 156 16.05 5.39 -22.18
N LEU A 157 15.48 6.22 -21.32
CA LEU A 157 16.00 7.57 -21.07
C LEU A 157 17.39 7.53 -20.42
N LEU A 158 17.57 6.70 -19.40
CA LEU A 158 18.86 6.51 -18.71
C LEU A 158 19.94 5.98 -19.64
N LEU A 159 19.62 4.97 -20.49
CA LEU A 159 20.56 4.42 -21.45
C LEU A 159 20.97 5.46 -22.53
N ARG A 160 20.06 6.39 -22.85
CA ARG A 160 20.38 7.49 -23.78
C ARG A 160 21.40 8.50 -23.22
N TYR A 161 21.36 8.73 -21.91
CA TYR A 161 22.29 9.66 -21.22
C TYR A 161 23.53 8.97 -20.65
N LEU A 162 23.45 7.68 -20.36
CA LEU A 162 24.51 6.88 -19.73
C LEU A 162 24.70 5.54 -20.47
N PRO A 163 25.37 5.54 -21.64
CA PRO A 163 25.59 4.31 -22.44
C PRO A 163 26.30 3.19 -21.70
N ILE A 164 27.09 3.53 -20.67
CA ILE A 164 27.82 2.57 -19.81
C ILE A 164 26.87 1.56 -19.12
N LEU A 165 25.60 1.96 -18.94
CA LEU A 165 24.59 1.08 -18.31
C LEU A 165 24.00 -0.01 -19.24
N GLU A 166 24.43 -0.04 -20.50
CA GLU A 166 23.91 -1.01 -21.48
C GLU A 166 24.22 -2.47 -21.08
N HIS A 167 25.36 -2.69 -20.44
CA HIS A 167 25.75 -4.00 -19.89
C HIS A 167 24.89 -4.46 -18.71
N ILE A 168 24.23 -3.55 -18.03
CA ILE A 168 23.37 -3.81 -16.86
C ILE A 168 21.88 -3.82 -17.24
N ALA A 169 21.55 -3.47 -18.49
CA ALA A 169 20.19 -3.38 -19.00
C ALA A 169 19.30 -4.60 -18.69
N PRO A 170 19.74 -5.87 -18.83
CA PRO A 170 18.94 -7.05 -18.52
C PRO A 170 18.61 -7.18 -17.02
N TYR A 171 19.48 -6.65 -16.14
CA TYR A 171 19.30 -6.70 -14.69
C TYR A 171 18.40 -5.56 -14.15
N LEU A 172 18.17 -4.51 -14.95
CA LEU A 172 17.37 -3.36 -14.53
C LEU A 172 15.92 -3.70 -14.19
N LEU A 173 15.37 -4.77 -14.74
CA LEU A 173 14.03 -5.27 -14.40
C LEU A 173 14.00 -5.83 -12.96
N SER A 174 15.01 -6.60 -12.59
CA SER A 174 15.16 -7.14 -11.23
C SER A 174 15.49 -6.04 -10.22
N ILE A 175 16.32 -5.09 -10.61
CA ILE A 175 16.68 -3.93 -9.76
C ILE A 175 15.44 -3.08 -9.43
N ARG A 176 14.53 -2.86 -10.38
CA ARG A 176 13.27 -2.12 -10.13
C ARG A 176 12.40 -2.80 -9.08
N ALA A 177 12.23 -4.11 -9.19
CA ALA A 177 11.47 -4.88 -8.22
C ALA A 177 12.11 -4.82 -6.83
N LEU A 178 13.45 -4.90 -6.76
CA LEU A 178 14.18 -4.75 -5.51
C LEU A 178 14.05 -3.35 -4.90
N ILE A 179 14.08 -2.29 -5.72
CA ILE A 179 13.87 -0.92 -5.24
C ILE A 179 12.45 -0.75 -4.71
N ALA A 180 11.43 -1.23 -5.44
CA ALA A 180 10.04 -1.17 -4.98
C ALA A 180 9.86 -1.93 -3.65
N LEU A 181 10.45 -3.12 -3.54
CA LEU A 181 10.45 -3.90 -2.31
C LEU A 181 11.18 -3.17 -1.17
N ALA A 182 12.33 -2.58 -1.43
CA ALA A 182 13.08 -1.81 -0.44
C ALA A 182 12.28 -0.61 0.07
N ILE A 183 11.60 0.14 -0.82
CA ILE A 183 10.72 1.25 -0.45
C ILE A 183 9.60 0.76 0.47
N LEU A 184 8.99 -0.39 0.15
CA LEU A 184 7.93 -0.99 0.95
C LEU A 184 8.43 -1.42 2.32
N ILE A 185 9.58 -2.08 2.39
CA ILE A 185 10.22 -2.47 3.67
C ILE A 185 10.51 -1.24 4.53
N VAL A 186 11.09 -0.19 3.96
CA VAL A 186 11.38 1.07 4.68
C VAL A 186 10.08 1.70 5.20
N PHE A 187 9.00 1.68 4.40
CA PHE A 187 7.69 2.17 4.82
C PHE A 187 7.14 1.36 6.00
N PHE A 188 7.12 0.03 5.93
CA PHE A 188 6.63 -0.80 7.02
C PHE A 188 7.50 -0.70 8.27
N MET A 189 8.82 -0.62 8.13
CA MET A 189 9.74 -0.40 9.25
C MET A 189 9.45 0.94 9.93
N GLY A 190 9.21 2.00 9.16
CA GLY A 190 8.76 3.29 9.67
C GLY A 190 7.41 3.21 10.38
N LEU A 191 6.46 2.48 9.80
CA LEU A 191 5.14 2.26 10.37
C LEU A 191 5.24 1.55 11.73
N TYR A 192 5.96 0.44 11.82
CA TYR A 192 6.11 -0.32 13.07
C TYR A 192 6.87 0.46 14.15
N THR A 193 7.76 1.38 13.77
CA THR A 193 8.55 2.16 14.72
C THR A 193 7.82 3.40 15.23
N PHE A 194 7.11 4.11 14.35
CA PHE A 194 6.57 5.44 14.68
C PHE A 194 5.06 5.47 14.89
N LEU A 195 4.31 4.48 14.39
CA LEU A 195 2.87 4.42 14.54
C LEU A 195 2.45 4.14 16.00
N PRO A 196 3.13 3.24 16.75
CA PRO A 196 2.83 3.03 18.16
C PRO A 196 3.06 4.29 18.99
N PHE A 197 2.43 4.34 20.18
CA PHE A 197 2.59 5.50 21.09
C PHE A 197 3.98 5.54 21.74
N GLU A 198 4.64 4.40 21.86
CA GLU A 198 6.02 4.28 22.30
C GLU A 198 6.90 3.96 21.09
N LYS A 199 7.96 4.73 20.96
CA LYS A 199 8.93 4.52 19.87
C LYS A 199 9.69 3.23 20.10
N LEU A 200 9.68 2.34 19.12
CA LEU A 200 10.39 1.09 19.13
C LEU A 200 11.76 1.24 18.45
N GLU A 201 12.70 0.38 18.81
CA GLU A 201 14.01 0.35 18.17
C GLU A 201 13.90 -0.20 16.74
N LEU A 202 14.35 0.58 15.76
CA LEU A 202 14.30 0.24 14.32
C LEU A 202 14.89 -1.16 14.02
N ARG A 203 16.00 -1.51 14.65
CA ARG A 203 16.68 -2.79 14.41
C ARG A 203 15.85 -4.00 14.80
N LYS A 204 14.98 -3.86 15.81
CA LYS A 204 14.12 -4.95 16.29
C LYS A 204 12.88 -5.15 15.42
N GLN A 205 12.56 -4.17 14.56
CA GLN A 205 11.38 -4.23 13.67
C GLN A 205 11.71 -4.82 12.29
N LEU A 206 12.99 -4.89 11.93
CA LEU A 206 13.43 -5.40 10.62
C LEU A 206 12.87 -6.81 10.28
N PRO A 207 12.80 -7.78 11.20
CA PRO A 207 12.24 -9.10 10.88
C PRO A 207 10.74 -9.12 10.58
N GLY A 208 10.01 -8.06 10.96
CA GLY A 208 8.56 -7.94 10.74
C GLY A 208 8.17 -7.03 9.57
N ALA A 209 9.12 -6.26 9.02
CA ALA A 209 8.91 -5.37 7.88
C ALA A 209 9.20 -6.06 6.56
#